data_9e06f90cdd69e22739fd714fb832c265
#
_entry.id   9e06f90cdd69e22739fd714fb832c265
#
_cell.length_a   1.000
_cell.length_b   1.000
_cell.length_c   1.000
_cell.angle_alpha   90.00
_cell.angle_beta   90.00
_cell.angle_gamma   90.00
#
_symmetry.space_group_name_H-M   'P 1'
#
loop_
_entity.id
_entity.type
_entity.pdbx_description
1 polymer ?
#
loop_
_entity_poly.entity_id
_entity_poly.type
_entity_poly.pdbx_seq_one_letter_code
_entity_poly.pdbx_strand_id
1 'polypeptide(L)'
;HPAYAHHPVVGVSWEQATAFCEWRTMFLRRSINREGVLIEKYRLPTEAEWELAARNASSDSRYPWETGDGKEEPDCYPANFNPGEGAYAADNHLIPARVRTFQPNLFGLYEMAGNVAEWTSTAYSGSGAELMNDLNPEYRYDARASDPAILKRKVVKGGSWKDNATFIRSDMRDTELQHRGRSWIGFRCVRTQVSTGK
;
A
#
# COMPACT_ATOMS: atom_id res chain seq x y z
N HIS A 1 -2.12 -21.86 -1.69
CA HIS A 1 -2.86 -22.76 -2.58
C HIS A 1 -2.95 -22.15 -3.98
N PRO A 2 -2.83 -22.90 -5.08
CA PRO A 2 -2.85 -22.37 -6.46
C PRO A 2 -4.08 -21.52 -6.80
N ALA A 3 -5.21 -21.79 -6.18
CA ALA A 3 -6.44 -21.01 -6.35
C ALA A 3 -6.27 -19.51 -6.00
N TYR A 4 -5.30 -19.18 -5.15
CA TYR A 4 -5.02 -17.83 -4.70
C TYR A 4 -3.77 -17.20 -5.35
N ALA A 5 -3.22 -17.82 -6.41
CA ALA A 5 -2.01 -17.32 -7.06
C ALA A 5 -2.13 -15.89 -7.63
N HIS A 6 -3.36 -15.45 -7.87
CA HIS A 6 -3.67 -14.10 -8.36
C HIS A 6 -4.35 -13.22 -7.30
N HIS A 7 -4.31 -13.59 -6.04
CA HIS A 7 -4.81 -12.75 -4.96
C HIS A 7 -3.65 -12.02 -4.27
N PRO A 8 -3.90 -10.89 -3.63
CA PRO A 8 -2.87 -10.22 -2.85
C PRO A 8 -2.42 -11.12 -1.69
N VAL A 9 -1.13 -11.05 -1.36
CA VAL A 9 -0.63 -11.67 -0.14
C VAL A 9 -1.15 -10.89 1.06
N VAL A 10 -1.64 -11.62 2.06
CA VAL A 10 -2.12 -11.06 3.34
C VAL A 10 -1.59 -11.87 4.52
N GLY A 11 -1.77 -11.38 5.73
CA GLY A 11 -1.31 -12.07 6.93
C GLY A 11 0.20 -11.97 7.14
N VAL A 12 0.88 -11.09 6.41
CA VAL A 12 2.31 -10.83 6.55
C VAL A 12 2.56 -9.62 7.43
N SER A 13 3.58 -9.70 8.28
CA SER A 13 4.03 -8.57 9.08
C SER A 13 4.84 -7.58 8.22
N TRP A 14 5.03 -6.37 8.74
CA TRP A 14 5.89 -5.36 8.11
C TRP A 14 7.33 -5.87 7.94
N GLU A 15 7.84 -6.58 8.95
CA GLU A 15 9.17 -7.18 8.92
C GLU A 15 9.30 -8.23 7.81
N GLN A 16 8.28 -9.07 7.65
CA GLN A 16 8.23 -10.07 6.56
C GLN A 16 8.13 -9.41 5.18
N ALA A 17 7.31 -8.37 5.04
CA ALA A 17 7.18 -7.61 3.81
C ALA A 17 8.51 -6.93 3.41
N THR A 18 9.22 -6.35 4.39
CA THR A 18 10.54 -5.76 4.19
C THR A 18 11.57 -6.81 3.78
N ALA A 19 11.62 -7.94 4.47
CA ALA A 19 12.50 -9.05 4.12
C ALA A 19 12.23 -9.61 2.71
N PHE A 20 10.96 -9.64 2.29
CA PHE A 20 10.60 -10.00 0.91
C PHE A 20 11.17 -9.01 -0.11
N CYS A 21 11.12 -7.72 0.14
CA CYS A 21 11.70 -6.71 -0.76
C CYS A 21 13.21 -6.89 -0.90
N GLU A 22 13.91 -7.19 0.19
CA GLU A 22 15.34 -7.49 0.19
C GLU A 22 15.64 -8.76 -0.62
N TRP A 23 14.91 -9.84 -0.35
CA TRP A 23 15.02 -11.09 -1.10
C TRP A 23 14.80 -10.86 -2.60
N ARG A 24 13.75 -10.13 -2.99
CA ARG A 24 13.44 -9.79 -4.37
C ARG A 24 14.57 -9.04 -5.04
N THR A 25 15.22 -8.13 -4.32
CA THR A 25 16.40 -7.39 -4.80
C THR A 25 17.55 -8.34 -5.10
N MET A 26 17.88 -9.22 -4.16
CA MET A 26 18.96 -10.20 -4.31
C MET A 26 18.68 -11.18 -5.45
N PHE A 27 17.42 -11.67 -5.53
CA PHE A 27 16.99 -12.58 -6.59
C PHE A 27 17.16 -11.94 -7.97
N LEU A 28 16.70 -10.70 -8.14
CA LEU A 28 16.81 -9.99 -9.41
C LEU A 28 18.28 -9.74 -9.79
N ARG A 29 19.12 -9.32 -8.86
CA ARG A 29 20.55 -9.10 -9.07
C ARG A 29 21.28 -10.38 -9.53
N ARG A 30 20.92 -11.52 -8.97
CA ARG A 30 21.47 -12.84 -9.38
C ARG A 30 20.96 -13.28 -10.74
N SER A 31 19.70 -12.97 -11.08
CA SER A 31 19.08 -13.37 -12.36
C SER A 31 19.59 -12.52 -13.54
N ILE A 32 19.97 -11.27 -13.30
CA ILE A 32 20.52 -10.37 -14.31
C ILE A 32 22.05 -10.39 -14.17
N ASN A 33 22.66 -11.46 -14.66
CA ASN A 33 24.13 -11.61 -14.67
C ASN A 33 24.76 -10.76 -15.80
N ARG A 34 24.54 -9.42 -15.80
CA ARG A 34 25.11 -8.49 -16.75
C ARG A 34 26.00 -7.50 -16.01
N GLU A 35 27.28 -7.45 -16.37
CA GLU A 35 28.20 -6.42 -15.89
C GLU A 35 27.68 -5.02 -16.25
N GLY A 36 27.74 -4.09 -15.30
CA GLY A 36 27.37 -2.69 -15.49
C GLY A 36 25.89 -2.33 -15.31
N VAL A 37 25.00 -3.31 -15.01
CA VAL A 37 23.60 -3.01 -14.72
C VAL A 37 23.42 -2.72 -13.23
N LEU A 38 23.21 -1.45 -12.87
CA LEU A 38 22.83 -1.07 -11.52
C LEU A 38 21.37 -1.39 -11.25
N ILE A 39 21.10 -2.29 -10.30
CA ILE A 39 19.77 -2.64 -9.85
C ILE A 39 19.55 -2.04 -8.47
N GLU A 40 18.70 -1.01 -8.41
CA GLU A 40 18.28 -0.39 -7.18
C GLU A 40 17.46 -1.37 -6.32
N LYS A 41 17.44 -1.10 -5.01
CA LYS A 41 16.74 -1.93 -4.03
C LYS A 41 15.23 -1.88 -4.24
N TYR A 42 14.57 -3.02 -4.20
CA TYR A 42 13.15 -3.07 -3.85
C TYR A 42 12.98 -2.73 -2.37
N ARG A 43 11.95 -1.98 -2.07
CA ARG A 43 11.56 -1.59 -0.72
C ARG A 43 10.05 -1.38 -0.63
N LEU A 44 9.53 -1.22 0.54
CA LEU A 44 8.19 -0.68 0.73
C LEU A 44 8.17 0.80 0.29
N PRO A 45 7.06 1.31 -0.25
CA PRO A 45 6.88 2.72 -0.50
C PRO A 45 6.88 3.50 0.81
N THR A 46 7.31 4.74 0.79
CA THR A 46 6.99 5.68 1.86
C THR A 46 5.49 6.00 1.82
N GLU A 47 4.94 6.54 2.91
CA GLU A 47 3.56 7.02 2.93
C GLU A 47 3.32 8.07 1.83
N ALA A 48 4.23 9.02 1.69
CA ALA A 48 4.13 10.09 0.69
C ALA A 48 4.19 9.55 -0.76
N GLU A 49 5.09 8.59 -1.04
CA GLU A 49 5.17 7.94 -2.36
C GLU A 49 3.88 7.16 -2.68
N TRP A 50 3.36 6.44 -1.69
CA TRP A 50 2.13 5.68 -1.84
C TRP A 50 0.94 6.61 -2.14
N GLU A 51 0.82 7.69 -1.38
CA GLU A 51 -0.27 8.67 -1.51
C GLU A 51 -0.20 9.41 -2.85
N LEU A 52 0.99 9.88 -3.25
CA LEU A 52 1.20 10.51 -4.56
C LEU A 52 0.79 9.56 -5.70
N ALA A 53 1.16 8.30 -5.61
CA ALA A 53 0.79 7.28 -6.58
C ALA A 53 -0.71 7.00 -6.62
N ALA A 54 -1.39 7.02 -5.46
CA ALA A 54 -2.83 6.82 -5.37
C ALA A 54 -3.63 8.01 -5.92
N ARG A 55 -3.18 9.23 -5.65
CA ARG A 55 -3.87 10.47 -6.06
C ARG A 55 -3.65 10.88 -7.53
N ASN A 56 -3.00 10.06 -8.33
CA ASN A 56 -2.68 10.43 -9.72
C ASN A 56 -1.91 11.75 -9.84
N ALA A 57 -1.06 12.07 -8.87
CA ALA A 57 -0.36 13.34 -8.71
C ALA A 57 -1.29 14.59 -8.58
N SER A 58 -2.58 14.41 -8.33
CA SER A 58 -3.52 15.49 -8.02
C SER A 58 -3.65 15.68 -6.50
N SER A 59 -3.47 16.91 -6.00
CA SER A 59 -3.62 17.22 -4.57
C SER A 59 -5.06 17.04 -4.07
N ASP A 60 -6.04 17.18 -4.96
CA ASP A 60 -7.45 17.27 -4.59
C ASP A 60 -8.20 15.94 -4.71
N SER A 61 -7.59 14.94 -5.34
CA SER A 61 -8.20 13.61 -5.49
C SER A 61 -8.20 12.86 -4.17
N ARG A 62 -9.40 12.54 -3.66
CA ARG A 62 -9.58 11.70 -2.47
C ARG A 62 -9.47 10.22 -2.77
N TYR A 63 -9.74 9.82 -4.01
CA TYR A 63 -9.72 8.43 -4.46
C TYR A 63 -8.85 8.28 -5.70
N PRO A 64 -8.38 7.07 -6.02
CA PRO A 64 -7.57 6.80 -7.22
C PRO A 64 -8.29 6.95 -8.56
N TRP A 65 -9.61 7.10 -8.54
CA TRP A 65 -10.46 7.37 -9.71
C TRP A 65 -10.91 8.83 -9.73
N GLU A 66 -11.28 9.35 -10.89
CA GLU A 66 -11.56 10.77 -11.10
C GLU A 66 -12.93 11.21 -10.55
N THR A 67 -13.86 10.28 -10.34
CA THR A 67 -15.22 10.57 -9.85
C THR A 67 -15.30 10.43 -8.33
N GLY A 68 -15.76 11.50 -7.65
CA GLY A 68 -15.47 11.84 -6.26
C GLY A 68 -16.10 11.03 -5.13
N ASP A 69 -17.04 10.09 -5.31
CA ASP A 69 -17.81 9.51 -4.20
C ASP A 69 -17.80 7.99 -4.08
N GLY A 70 -16.95 7.32 -4.82
CA GLY A 70 -16.81 5.87 -4.74
C GLY A 70 -17.82 5.06 -5.53
N LYS A 71 -18.70 5.74 -6.30
CA LYS A 71 -19.59 5.11 -7.28
C LYS A 71 -19.41 5.76 -8.64
N GLU A 72 -19.08 4.97 -9.65
CA GLU A 72 -19.08 5.43 -11.03
C GLU A 72 -20.48 5.34 -11.65
N GLU A 73 -21.27 4.36 -11.23
CA GLU A 73 -22.68 4.15 -11.59
C GLU A 73 -23.45 3.59 -10.40
N PRO A 74 -24.78 3.63 -10.37
CA PRO A 74 -25.61 3.25 -9.21
C PRO A 74 -25.33 1.86 -8.62
N ASP A 75 -24.78 0.94 -9.39
CA ASP A 75 -24.50 -0.43 -8.97
C ASP A 75 -23.04 -0.88 -9.26
N CYS A 76 -22.14 0.05 -9.61
CA CYS A 76 -20.76 -0.26 -9.90
C CYS A 76 -19.82 0.38 -8.86
N TYR A 77 -19.13 -0.46 -8.10
CA TYR A 77 -18.11 -0.03 -7.14
C TYR A 77 -16.73 -0.13 -7.78
N PRO A 78 -15.94 0.95 -7.77
CA PRO A 78 -14.62 0.98 -8.41
C PRO A 78 -13.53 0.32 -7.57
N ALA A 79 -13.87 -0.22 -6.39
CA ALA A 79 -12.96 -0.89 -5.46
C ALA A 79 -13.68 -1.96 -4.63
N ASN A 80 -12.91 -2.88 -4.06
CA ASN A 80 -13.40 -3.84 -3.07
C ASN A 80 -13.31 -3.21 -1.66
N PHE A 81 -14.46 -2.85 -1.08
CA PHE A 81 -14.57 -2.26 0.25
C PHE A 81 -15.97 -2.54 0.83
N ASN A 82 -16.20 -2.20 2.10
CA ASN A 82 -17.52 -2.30 2.71
C ASN A 82 -18.38 -1.05 2.39
N PRO A 83 -19.40 -1.14 1.53
CA PRO A 83 -20.19 0.02 1.12
C PRO A 83 -21.12 0.58 2.19
N GLY A 84 -21.30 -0.11 3.32
CA GLY A 84 -22.14 0.35 4.43
C GLY A 84 -23.17 -0.65 4.94
N GLU A 85 -24.11 -0.18 5.77
CA GLU A 85 -25.06 -1.01 6.51
C GLU A 85 -25.88 -1.95 5.62
N GLY A 86 -25.79 -3.25 5.91
CA GLY A 86 -26.55 -4.30 5.22
C GLY A 86 -26.05 -4.64 3.82
N ALA A 87 -25.03 -3.97 3.32
CA ALA A 87 -24.56 -4.09 1.94
C ALA A 87 -23.13 -4.64 1.84
N TYR A 88 -22.70 -5.49 2.76
CA TYR A 88 -21.32 -6.02 2.84
C TYR A 88 -20.79 -6.67 1.55
N ALA A 89 -21.66 -7.11 0.67
CA ALA A 89 -21.30 -7.74 -0.59
C ALA A 89 -21.86 -6.97 -1.80
N ALA A 90 -22.20 -5.69 -1.63
CA ALA A 90 -22.74 -4.90 -2.75
C ALA A 90 -21.69 -4.65 -3.84
N ASP A 91 -20.41 -4.68 -3.49
CA ASP A 91 -19.28 -4.67 -4.43
C ASP A 91 -18.95 -6.06 -5.01
N ASN A 92 -19.79 -7.09 -4.71
CA ASN A 92 -19.63 -8.50 -5.07
C ASN A 92 -18.43 -9.21 -4.41
N HIS A 93 -17.83 -8.65 -3.36
CA HIS A 93 -16.67 -9.22 -2.69
C HIS A 93 -16.83 -9.23 -1.17
N LEU A 94 -16.59 -10.39 -0.52
CA LEU A 94 -16.54 -10.57 0.94
C LEU A 94 -15.14 -10.86 1.47
N ILE A 95 -14.18 -10.97 0.57
CA ILE A 95 -12.78 -11.31 0.83
C ILE A 95 -11.91 -10.55 -0.17
N PRO A 96 -10.58 -10.54 -0.03
CA PRO A 96 -9.71 -9.94 -1.04
C PRO A 96 -10.02 -10.45 -2.45
N ALA A 97 -10.25 -9.54 -3.37
CA ALA A 97 -10.45 -9.83 -4.78
C ALA A 97 -9.10 -10.19 -5.45
N ARG A 98 -9.17 -10.76 -6.64
CA ARG A 98 -7.98 -11.00 -7.47
C ARG A 98 -7.34 -9.67 -7.85
N VAL A 99 -6.02 -9.67 -7.99
CA VAL A 99 -5.31 -8.48 -8.49
C VAL A 99 -5.77 -8.15 -9.91
N ARG A 100 -5.87 -6.87 -10.24
CA ARG A 100 -6.36 -6.34 -11.52
C ARG A 100 -7.85 -6.66 -11.78
N THR A 101 -8.64 -6.70 -10.72
CA THR A 101 -10.11 -6.84 -10.82
C THR A 101 -10.75 -5.51 -11.19
N PHE A 102 -10.25 -4.41 -10.65
CA PHE A 102 -10.77 -3.06 -10.87
C PHE A 102 -9.94 -2.30 -11.91
N GLN A 103 -10.45 -1.17 -12.37
CA GLN A 103 -9.72 -0.32 -13.32
C GLN A 103 -8.47 0.29 -12.66
N PRO A 104 -7.36 0.39 -13.40
CA PRO A 104 -6.16 1.05 -12.89
C PRO A 104 -6.36 2.57 -12.82
N ASN A 105 -5.59 3.22 -11.97
CA ASN A 105 -5.50 4.67 -11.96
C ASN A 105 -4.68 5.20 -13.17
N LEU A 106 -4.52 6.52 -13.29
CA LEU A 106 -3.80 7.15 -14.42
C LEU A 106 -2.33 6.72 -14.55
N PHE A 107 -1.71 6.25 -13.47
CA PHE A 107 -0.36 5.68 -13.50
C PHE A 107 -0.34 4.18 -13.85
N GLY A 108 -1.48 3.57 -14.16
CA GLY A 108 -1.58 2.14 -14.43
C GLY A 108 -1.47 1.27 -13.18
N LEU A 109 -1.71 1.82 -11.99
CA LEU A 109 -1.66 1.12 -10.71
C LEU A 109 -3.06 0.62 -10.34
N TYR A 110 -3.13 -0.64 -9.97
CA TYR A 110 -4.36 -1.34 -9.60
C TYR A 110 -4.56 -1.35 -8.09
N GLU A 111 -5.82 -1.41 -7.66
CA GLU A 111 -6.26 -1.57 -6.27
C GLU A 111 -5.51 -0.62 -5.30
N MET A 112 -5.42 0.68 -5.66
CA MET A 112 -4.87 1.71 -4.79
C MET A 112 -5.88 2.19 -3.73
N ALA A 113 -7.12 1.69 -3.76
CA ALA A 113 -8.12 1.88 -2.73
C ALA A 113 -8.86 0.56 -2.51
N GLY A 114 -9.09 0.20 -1.25
CA GLY A 114 -9.75 -1.05 -0.88
C GLY A 114 -8.92 -2.30 -1.20
N ASN A 115 -9.56 -3.41 -1.34
CA ASN A 115 -9.02 -4.76 -1.47
C ASN A 115 -8.19 -5.16 -0.25
N VAL A 116 -6.90 -4.81 -0.19
CA VAL A 116 -6.07 -4.97 1.01
C VAL A 116 -5.35 -3.67 1.32
N ALA A 117 -5.32 -3.30 2.59
CA ALA A 117 -4.49 -2.20 3.04
C ALA A 117 -3.00 -2.57 2.88
N GLU A 118 -2.13 -1.59 2.72
CA GLU A 118 -0.75 -1.85 2.33
C GLU A 118 0.25 -1.23 3.29
N TRP A 119 1.25 -2.04 3.67
CA TRP A 119 2.37 -1.57 4.47
C TRP A 119 3.18 -0.51 3.73
N THR A 120 3.53 0.55 4.44
CA THR A 120 4.54 1.54 4.01
C THR A 120 5.81 1.42 4.85
N SER A 121 6.91 2.03 4.41
CA SER A 121 8.15 2.10 5.21
C SER A 121 8.07 3.09 6.37
N THR A 122 7.09 4.00 6.34
CA THR A 122 6.94 5.10 7.28
C THR A 122 6.52 4.57 8.67
N ALA A 123 7.25 4.98 9.69
CA ALA A 123 6.86 4.73 11.07
C ALA A 123 5.71 5.66 11.48
N TYR A 124 4.82 5.17 12.35
CA TYR A 124 3.74 6.00 12.84
C TYR A 124 4.24 6.93 13.97
N SER A 125 3.87 8.19 13.87
CA SER A 125 3.95 9.15 14.98
C SER A 125 2.64 9.93 15.04
N GLY A 126 2.13 10.17 16.24
CA GLY A 126 0.98 11.05 16.46
C GLY A 126 1.26 12.49 16.02
N SER A 127 2.51 12.94 16.13
CA SER A 127 3.02 14.23 15.68
C SER A 127 3.73 14.14 14.32
N GLY A 128 3.42 13.14 13.50
CA GLY A 128 4.17 12.79 12.30
C GLY A 128 4.36 13.96 11.32
N ALA A 129 3.33 14.79 11.16
CA ALA A 129 3.40 15.97 10.29
C ALA A 129 4.40 17.04 10.81
N GLU A 130 4.58 17.14 12.11
CA GLU A 130 5.52 18.09 12.73
C GLU A 130 6.97 17.63 12.65
N LEU A 131 7.18 16.31 12.51
CA LEU A 131 8.51 15.70 12.41
C LEU A 131 9.02 15.60 10.97
N MET A 132 8.12 15.77 10.00
CA MET A 132 8.47 15.73 8.59
C MET A 132 8.63 17.15 8.06
N ASN A 133 9.73 17.39 7.35
CA ASN A 133 10.03 18.65 6.70
C ASN A 133 10.80 18.38 5.40
N ASP A 134 11.14 19.43 4.65
CA ASP A 134 11.83 19.31 3.35
C ASP A 134 13.16 18.55 3.43
N LEU A 135 13.83 18.61 4.58
CA LEU A 135 15.09 17.89 4.82
C LEU A 135 14.88 16.46 5.32
N ASN A 136 13.72 16.17 5.93
CA ASN A 136 13.36 14.86 6.45
C ASN A 136 11.90 14.54 6.07
N PRO A 137 11.67 14.18 4.80
CA PRO A 137 10.31 13.99 4.27
C PRO A 137 9.65 12.68 4.75
N GLU A 138 10.37 11.85 5.49
CA GLU A 138 9.85 10.57 6.00
C GLU A 138 10.29 10.34 7.44
N TYR A 139 9.32 10.02 8.31
CA TYR A 139 9.64 9.54 9.64
C TYR A 139 9.97 8.04 9.61
N ARG A 140 11.24 7.70 9.82
CA ARG A 140 11.72 6.32 9.94
C ARG A 140 12.12 6.02 11.37
N TYR A 141 11.66 4.89 11.86
CA TYR A 141 12.06 4.39 13.16
C TYR A 141 12.09 2.85 13.14
N ASP A 142 13.25 2.27 13.39
CA ASP A 142 13.43 0.82 13.52
C ASP A 142 13.25 0.41 14.97
N ALA A 143 12.00 0.11 15.33
CA ALA A 143 11.64 -0.22 16.69
C ALA A 143 12.25 -1.55 17.12
N ARG A 144 12.85 -1.54 18.32
CA ARG A 144 13.41 -2.73 18.98
C ARG A 144 12.32 -3.49 19.75
N ALA A 145 12.60 -4.74 20.08
CA ALA A 145 11.69 -5.57 20.89
C ALA A 145 11.33 -4.94 22.24
N SER A 146 12.29 -4.21 22.85
CA SER A 146 12.11 -3.52 24.15
C SER A 146 11.30 -2.22 24.06
N ASP A 147 11.10 -1.66 22.87
CA ASP A 147 10.44 -0.36 22.72
C ASP A 147 8.94 -0.45 23.03
N PRO A 148 8.32 0.65 23.48
CA PRO A 148 6.89 0.74 23.67
C PRO A 148 6.10 0.43 22.38
N ALA A 149 4.89 -0.11 22.51
CA ALA A 149 4.05 -0.52 21.39
C ALA A 149 3.77 0.62 20.40
N ILE A 150 3.69 1.86 20.88
CA ILE A 150 3.44 3.03 20.01
C ILE A 150 4.56 3.22 18.99
N LEU A 151 5.80 3.01 19.35
CA LEU A 151 6.96 3.15 18.48
C LEU A 151 7.10 1.98 17.49
N LYS A 152 6.40 0.87 17.72
CA LYS A 152 6.37 -0.30 16.85
C LYS A 152 5.30 -0.21 15.78
N ARG A 153 4.57 0.89 15.68
CA ARG A 153 3.54 1.07 14.67
C ARG A 153 4.13 1.57 13.36
N LYS A 154 3.67 1.00 12.27
CA LYS A 154 3.97 1.41 10.90
C LYS A 154 2.68 1.91 10.24
N VAL A 155 2.82 2.86 9.33
CA VAL A 155 1.69 3.39 8.57
C VAL A 155 1.24 2.37 7.55
N VAL A 156 -0.08 2.25 7.42
CA VAL A 156 -0.79 1.42 6.44
C VAL A 156 -1.71 2.32 5.64
N LYS A 157 -1.79 2.12 4.34
CA LYS A 157 -2.54 2.96 3.41
C LYS A 157 -3.55 2.17 2.58
N GLY A 158 -4.54 2.87 2.01
CA GLY A 158 -5.48 2.37 1.02
C GLY A 158 -6.76 1.74 1.58
N GLY A 159 -6.79 1.37 2.85
CA GLY A 159 -7.91 0.61 3.43
C GLY A 159 -8.08 -0.76 2.79
N SER A 160 -9.12 -1.48 3.16
CA SER A 160 -9.30 -2.87 2.74
C SER A 160 -10.77 -3.22 2.48
N TRP A 161 -11.01 -4.44 2.02
CA TRP A 161 -12.33 -5.02 1.75
C TRP A 161 -13.33 -4.91 2.92
N LYS A 162 -12.84 -4.80 4.15
CA LYS A 162 -13.69 -4.68 5.35
C LYS A 162 -14.00 -3.23 5.75
N ASP A 163 -13.27 -2.27 5.20
CA ASP A 163 -13.32 -0.87 5.60
C ASP A 163 -14.32 -0.08 4.73
N ASN A 164 -14.96 0.94 5.30
CA ASN A 164 -15.91 1.76 4.56
C ASN A 164 -15.21 2.79 3.65
N ALA A 165 -15.99 3.49 2.83
CA ALA A 165 -15.51 4.46 1.85
C ALA A 165 -14.55 5.52 2.44
N THR A 166 -14.76 5.96 3.68
CA THR A 166 -13.88 6.94 4.33
C THR A 166 -12.47 6.40 4.51
N PHE A 167 -12.33 5.14 4.89
CA PHE A 167 -11.02 4.53 5.18
C PHE A 167 -10.24 4.13 3.93
N ILE A 168 -10.89 4.00 2.77
CA ILE A 168 -10.20 3.70 1.51
C ILE A 168 -9.75 4.95 0.74
N ARG A 169 -9.94 6.14 1.30
CA ARG A 169 -9.44 7.39 0.71
C ARG A 169 -7.92 7.40 0.66
N SER A 170 -7.38 8.03 -0.37
CA SER A 170 -5.92 8.13 -0.58
C SER A 170 -5.20 8.88 0.54
N ASP A 171 -5.88 9.86 1.18
CA ASP A 171 -5.35 10.65 2.30
C ASP A 171 -5.50 9.98 3.68
N MET A 172 -6.30 8.93 3.78
CA MET A 172 -6.48 8.22 5.04
C MET A 172 -5.22 7.47 5.45
N ARG A 173 -4.96 7.53 6.75
CA ARG A 173 -3.82 6.94 7.41
C ARG A 173 -4.29 5.97 8.47
N ASP A 174 -3.88 4.72 8.36
CA ASP A 174 -4.10 3.71 9.40
C ASP A 174 -2.74 3.16 9.88
N THR A 175 -2.75 2.39 10.93
CA THR A 175 -1.52 1.87 11.54
C THR A 175 -1.69 0.47 12.11
N GLU A 176 -0.64 -0.33 12.02
CA GLU A 176 -0.58 -1.62 12.71
C GLU A 176 0.83 -1.85 13.30
N LEU A 177 0.93 -2.74 14.27
CA LEU A 177 2.20 -3.12 14.88
C LEU A 177 3.07 -3.89 13.87
N GLN A 178 4.34 -3.51 13.73
CA GLN A 178 5.27 -4.02 12.71
C GLN A 178 5.42 -5.55 12.69
N HIS A 179 5.22 -6.21 13.81
CA HIS A 179 5.35 -7.68 13.97
C HIS A 179 4.04 -8.44 13.77
N ARG A 180 2.91 -7.75 13.53
CA ARG A 180 1.59 -8.38 13.36
C ARG A 180 1.20 -8.48 11.90
N GLY A 181 0.86 -9.69 11.45
CA GLY A 181 0.15 -9.91 10.20
C GLY A 181 -1.36 -9.81 10.39
N ARG A 182 -2.08 -9.25 9.41
CA ARG A 182 -3.54 -9.15 9.37
C ARG A 182 -4.08 -9.69 8.06
N SER A 183 -5.25 -10.34 8.11
CA SER A 183 -5.90 -10.89 6.91
C SER A 183 -6.38 -9.82 5.91
N TRP A 184 -6.27 -8.56 6.25
CA TRP A 184 -6.64 -7.42 5.42
C TRP A 184 -5.47 -6.48 5.13
N ILE A 185 -4.24 -6.84 5.51
CA ILE A 185 -3.03 -6.07 5.22
C ILE A 185 -2.09 -6.92 4.36
N GLY A 186 -1.72 -6.34 3.24
CA GLY A 186 -0.69 -6.81 2.32
C GLY A 186 0.40 -5.77 2.10
N PHE A 187 1.05 -5.79 0.95
CA PHE A 187 2.06 -4.80 0.58
C PHE A 187 2.32 -4.78 -0.93
N ARG A 188 2.88 -3.68 -1.39
CA ARG A 188 3.52 -3.58 -2.71
C ARG A 188 4.96 -3.16 -2.59
N CYS A 189 5.79 -3.58 -3.54
CA CYS A 189 7.18 -3.16 -3.62
C CYS A 189 7.33 -2.01 -4.60
N VAL A 190 8.17 -1.05 -4.24
CA VAL A 190 8.65 0.01 -5.14
C VAL A 190 10.15 -0.11 -5.35
N ARG A 191 10.64 0.50 -6.42
CA ARG A 191 12.06 0.60 -6.74
C ARG A 191 12.33 1.94 -7.37
N THR A 192 13.37 2.63 -6.93
CA THR A 192 13.84 3.86 -7.57
C THR A 192 14.32 3.53 -8.98
N GLN A 193 13.89 4.28 -9.96
CA GLN A 193 14.44 4.20 -11.32
C GLN A 193 15.65 5.14 -11.41
N VAL A 194 16.81 4.59 -11.68
CA VAL A 194 17.97 5.40 -12.03
C VAL A 194 17.82 5.79 -13.50
N SER A 195 17.62 7.07 -13.77
CA SER A 195 17.69 7.58 -15.13
C SER A 195 19.13 7.48 -15.58
N THR A 196 19.44 6.52 -16.46
CA THR A 196 20.67 6.57 -17.24
C THR A 196 20.48 7.71 -18.22
N GLY A 197 20.98 8.90 -17.87
CA GLY A 197 21.02 10.04 -18.79
C GLY A 197 21.67 9.61 -20.11
N LYS A 198 20.91 9.73 -21.19
CA LYS A 198 21.47 9.77 -22.54
C LYS A 198 21.85 11.19 -22.86
#